data_91a5a9a9748d4472047587c26e9f6338
#
_entry.id   91a5a9a9748d4472047587c26e9f6338
#
_cell.length_a   1.000
_cell.length_b   1.000
_cell.length_c   1.000
_cell.angle_alpha   90.00
_cell.angle_beta   90.00
_cell.angle_gamma   90.00
#
_symmetry.space_group_name_H-M   'P 1'
#
loop_
_entity.id
_entity.type
_entity.pdbx_description
1 polymer ?
#
loop_
_entity_poly.entity_id
_entity_poly.type
_entity_poly.pdbx_seq_one_letter_code
_entity_poly.pdbx_strand_id
1 'polypeptide(L)'
;MNLKILGYKGEISSVNDVLNYINSFKKDSEIIQLLNADAVAGVAHINHGVYHAFKAFDRGENLANDLNVEICLRCSAQRQISKAFDILGIKEGFMNLCVILIDCDDYTSELSSLFTMDDDVLIPDVDKLKEIYSISDDELDILSVEDILIDKISRLIVDY
;
A
#
# COMPACT_ATOMS: atom_id res chain seq x y z
N MET A 1 7.85 16.43 1.30
CA MET A 1 6.71 15.50 1.21
C MET A 1 6.27 15.11 2.60
N ASN A 2 5.01 15.30 2.91
CA ASN A 2 4.42 14.89 4.18
C ASN A 2 3.66 13.57 3.95
N LEU A 3 4.22 12.46 4.43
CA LEU A 3 3.67 11.13 4.29
C LEU A 3 3.11 10.64 5.62
N LYS A 4 1.83 10.24 5.61
CA LYS A 4 1.18 9.57 6.74
C LYS A 4 0.70 8.20 6.30
N ILE A 5 0.91 7.20 7.15
CA ILE A 5 0.47 5.82 6.93
C ILE A 5 -0.37 5.43 8.14
N LEU A 6 -1.66 5.20 7.91
CA LEU A 6 -2.64 4.94 8.96
C LEU A 6 -3.34 3.61 8.72
N GLY A 7 -3.72 2.94 9.80
CA GLY A 7 -4.52 1.71 9.75
C GLY A 7 -5.99 1.99 9.97
N TYR A 8 -6.84 1.35 9.19
CA TYR A 8 -8.30 1.36 9.28
C TYR A 8 -8.86 -0.04 9.05
N LYS A 9 -10.08 -0.25 9.44
CA LYS A 9 -10.83 -1.48 9.15
C LYS A 9 -12.30 -1.15 8.92
N GLY A 10 -12.96 -1.96 8.12
CA GLY A 10 -14.39 -1.81 7.87
C GLY A 10 -14.90 -2.59 6.68
N GLU A 11 -16.18 -2.45 6.45
CA GLU A 11 -16.88 -3.09 5.35
C GLU A 11 -16.88 -2.18 4.12
N ILE A 12 -16.49 -2.75 2.98
CA ILE A 12 -16.61 -2.10 1.68
C ILE A 12 -17.77 -2.74 0.94
N SER A 13 -18.88 -2.02 0.80
CA SER A 13 -20.04 -2.49 0.05
C SER A 13 -19.88 -2.25 -1.45
N SER A 14 -19.17 -1.20 -1.84
CA SER A 14 -18.84 -0.86 -3.22
C SER A 14 -17.49 -0.14 -3.28
N VAL A 15 -16.55 -0.71 -4.00
CA VAL A 15 -15.22 -0.09 -4.21
C VAL A 15 -15.39 1.26 -4.92
N ASN A 16 -16.24 1.33 -5.95
CA ASN A 16 -16.49 2.58 -6.67
C ASN A 16 -17.04 3.68 -5.77
N ASP A 17 -17.97 3.35 -4.88
CA ASP A 17 -18.55 4.31 -3.95
C ASP A 17 -17.50 4.86 -2.98
N VAL A 18 -16.62 4.01 -2.46
CA VAL A 18 -15.52 4.42 -1.59
C VAL A 18 -14.57 5.38 -2.32
N LEU A 19 -14.15 5.03 -3.53
CA LEU A 19 -13.25 5.85 -4.32
C LEU A 19 -13.90 7.19 -4.72
N ASN A 20 -15.18 7.18 -5.10
CA ASN A 20 -15.92 8.39 -5.42
C ASN A 20 -16.06 9.31 -4.21
N TYR A 21 -16.30 8.75 -3.03
CA TYR A 21 -16.39 9.54 -1.81
C TYR A 21 -15.04 10.21 -1.49
N ILE A 22 -13.95 9.46 -1.57
CA ILE A 22 -12.59 10.01 -1.36
C ILE A 22 -12.31 11.13 -2.37
N ASN A 23 -12.62 10.93 -3.63
CA ASN A 23 -12.41 11.93 -4.66
C ASN A 23 -13.30 13.19 -4.46
N SER A 24 -14.43 13.06 -3.74
CA SER A 24 -15.33 14.19 -3.48
C SER A 24 -14.73 15.24 -2.54
N PHE A 25 -13.81 14.85 -1.65
CA PHE A 25 -13.18 15.80 -0.72
C PHE A 25 -11.69 16.03 -0.98
N LYS A 26 -11.02 15.12 -1.68
CA LYS A 26 -9.59 15.20 -1.97
C LYS A 26 -9.29 16.32 -2.99
N LYS A 27 -8.23 17.08 -2.75
CA LYS A 27 -7.72 18.06 -3.70
C LYS A 27 -6.84 17.36 -4.76
N ASP A 28 -6.70 17.97 -5.94
CA ASP A 28 -5.93 17.38 -7.06
C ASP A 28 -4.46 17.15 -6.71
N SER A 29 -3.87 18.00 -5.88
CA SER A 29 -2.47 17.88 -5.45
C SER A 29 -2.24 16.83 -4.37
N GLU A 30 -3.31 16.30 -3.78
CA GLU A 30 -3.25 15.36 -2.68
C GLU A 30 -3.31 13.92 -3.18
N ILE A 31 -2.59 13.02 -2.51
CA ILE A 31 -2.63 11.59 -2.80
C ILE A 31 -3.22 10.86 -1.60
N ILE A 32 -4.30 10.13 -1.84
CA ILE A 32 -4.91 9.22 -0.88
C ILE A 32 -4.95 7.84 -1.53
N GLN A 33 -4.27 6.87 -0.91
CA GLN A 33 -4.19 5.50 -1.42
C GLN A 33 -4.67 4.55 -0.34
N LEU A 34 -5.61 3.67 -0.71
CA LEU A 34 -6.07 2.58 0.17
C LEU A 34 -5.47 1.27 -0.31
N LEU A 35 -4.83 0.54 0.60
CA LEU A 35 -4.23 -0.75 0.32
C LEU A 35 -4.76 -1.81 1.28
N ASN A 36 -4.72 -3.08 0.84
CA ASN A 36 -5.02 -4.23 1.68
C ASN A 36 -3.93 -4.38 2.75
N ALA A 37 -4.25 -4.09 4.01
CA ALA A 37 -3.29 -4.16 5.12
C ALA A 37 -2.79 -5.58 5.41
N ASP A 38 -3.54 -6.62 5.03
CA ASP A 38 -3.09 -8.00 5.18
C ASP A 38 -1.83 -8.30 4.37
N ALA A 39 -1.59 -7.53 3.31
CA ALA A 39 -0.41 -7.64 2.45
C ALA A 39 0.68 -6.61 2.80
N VAL A 40 0.58 -5.95 3.94
CA VAL A 40 1.52 -4.91 4.40
C VAL A 40 2.38 -5.46 5.54
N ALA A 41 3.69 -5.37 5.40
CA ALA A 41 4.65 -5.84 6.39
C ALA A 41 5.14 -4.69 7.30
N GLY A 42 4.25 -3.77 7.66
CA GLY A 42 4.56 -2.65 8.53
C GLY A 42 4.79 -1.34 7.80
N VAL A 43 4.97 -0.28 8.58
CA VAL A 43 5.09 1.08 8.07
C VAL A 43 6.36 1.26 7.22
N ALA A 44 7.48 0.65 7.62
CA ALA A 44 8.74 0.78 6.88
C ALA A 44 8.65 0.15 5.48
N HIS A 45 7.91 -0.95 5.34
CA HIS A 45 7.62 -1.56 4.04
C HIS A 45 6.97 -0.55 3.09
N ILE A 46 5.91 0.11 3.54
CA ILE A 46 5.15 1.07 2.74
C ILE A 46 5.96 2.34 2.49
N ASN A 47 6.65 2.87 3.49
CA ASN A 47 7.56 4.00 3.32
C ASN A 47 8.56 3.75 2.19
N HIS A 48 9.15 2.57 2.17
CA HIS A 48 10.14 2.19 1.16
C HIS A 48 9.52 2.10 -0.24
N GLY A 49 8.34 1.49 -0.34
CA GLY A 49 7.62 1.40 -1.62
C GLY A 49 7.23 2.76 -2.18
N VAL A 50 6.72 3.65 -1.34
CA VAL A 50 6.36 5.03 -1.73
C VAL A 50 7.60 5.79 -2.19
N TYR A 51 8.70 5.69 -1.43
CA TYR A 51 9.98 6.31 -1.80
C TYR A 51 10.42 5.88 -3.21
N HIS A 52 10.39 4.58 -3.49
CA HIS A 52 10.80 4.05 -4.79
C HIS A 52 9.85 4.46 -5.92
N ALA A 53 8.55 4.58 -5.64
CA ALA A 53 7.59 5.07 -6.64
C ALA A 53 7.90 6.52 -7.07
N PHE A 54 8.16 7.39 -6.10
CA PHE A 54 8.54 8.78 -6.38
C PHE A 54 9.88 8.87 -7.11
N LYS A 55 10.87 8.08 -6.70
CA LYS A 55 12.17 8.03 -7.37
C LYS A 55 12.05 7.55 -8.81
N ALA A 56 11.20 6.56 -9.06
CA ALA A 56 10.96 6.05 -10.41
C ALA A 56 10.40 7.15 -11.32
N PHE A 57 9.42 7.92 -10.84
CA PHE A 57 8.87 9.04 -11.59
C PHE A 57 9.92 10.13 -11.86
N ASP A 58 10.71 10.48 -10.85
CA ASP A 58 11.76 11.51 -10.99
C ASP A 58 12.82 11.13 -12.03
N ARG A 59 13.12 9.84 -12.16
CA ARG A 59 14.14 9.32 -13.09
C ARG A 59 13.58 8.93 -14.44
N GLY A 60 12.27 8.99 -14.66
CA GLY A 60 11.64 8.49 -15.87
C GLY A 60 11.70 6.97 -15.99
N GLU A 61 11.82 6.25 -14.87
CA GLU A 61 11.90 4.79 -14.80
C GLU A 61 10.62 4.15 -14.27
N ASN A 62 9.52 4.90 -14.26
CA ASN A 62 8.23 4.43 -13.78
C ASN A 62 7.68 3.30 -14.66
N LEU A 63 7.09 2.29 -14.01
CA LEU A 63 6.44 1.15 -14.66
C LEU A 63 5.02 1.48 -15.10
N ALA A 64 4.35 2.38 -14.37
CA ALA A 64 3.00 2.83 -14.65
C ALA A 64 2.96 4.31 -14.99
N ASN A 65 1.91 4.75 -15.68
CA ASN A 65 1.71 6.17 -16.01
C ASN A 65 1.15 6.98 -14.85
N ASP A 66 0.45 6.33 -13.93
CA ASP A 66 -0.20 6.93 -12.77
C ASP A 66 0.61 6.65 -11.51
N LEU A 67 0.85 7.69 -10.69
CA LEU A 67 1.65 7.57 -9.48
C LEU A 67 0.99 6.64 -8.44
N ASN A 68 -0.34 6.67 -8.32
CA ASN A 68 -1.05 5.77 -7.42
C ASN A 68 -0.84 4.30 -7.82
N VAL A 69 -0.86 4.01 -9.11
CA VAL A 69 -0.59 2.67 -9.63
C VAL A 69 0.87 2.29 -9.39
N GLU A 70 1.79 3.22 -9.59
CA GLU A 70 3.21 2.98 -9.32
C GLU A 70 3.47 2.66 -7.85
N ILE A 71 2.82 3.36 -6.92
CA ILE A 71 2.90 3.06 -5.49
C ILE A 71 2.46 1.62 -5.22
N CYS A 72 1.36 1.19 -5.81
CA CYS A 72 0.85 -0.18 -5.67
C CYS A 72 1.85 -1.21 -6.22
N LEU A 73 2.42 -0.96 -7.40
CA LEU A 73 3.44 -1.82 -8.00
C LEU A 73 4.67 -1.95 -7.09
N ARG A 74 5.20 -0.82 -6.63
CA ARG A 74 6.40 -0.83 -5.79
C ARG A 74 6.15 -1.50 -4.44
N CYS A 75 5.06 -1.15 -3.76
CA CYS A 75 4.73 -1.73 -2.46
C CYS A 75 4.46 -3.24 -2.54
N SER A 76 3.91 -3.74 -3.64
CA SER A 76 3.67 -5.17 -3.85
C SER A 76 4.91 -5.91 -4.39
N ALA A 77 5.97 -5.18 -4.73
CA ALA A 77 7.16 -5.71 -5.41
C ALA A 77 6.80 -6.45 -6.71
N GLN A 78 5.81 -5.92 -7.45
CA GLN A 78 5.35 -6.50 -8.71
C GLN A 78 5.60 -5.55 -9.87
N ARG A 79 5.72 -6.12 -11.08
CA ARG A 79 5.87 -5.36 -12.32
C ARG A 79 4.59 -5.31 -13.12
N GLN A 80 3.66 -6.21 -12.84
CA GLN A 80 2.37 -6.31 -13.52
C GLN A 80 1.28 -5.69 -12.67
N ILE A 81 0.54 -4.74 -13.24
CA ILE A 81 -0.52 -4.00 -12.57
C ILE A 81 -1.58 -4.94 -12.00
N SER A 82 -2.02 -5.95 -12.77
CA SER A 82 -3.03 -6.90 -12.31
C SER A 82 -2.61 -7.67 -11.06
N LYS A 83 -1.35 -8.10 -11.00
CA LYS A 83 -0.81 -8.81 -9.83
C LYS A 83 -0.70 -7.88 -8.61
N ALA A 84 -0.27 -6.64 -8.82
CA ALA A 84 -0.18 -5.65 -7.76
C ALA A 84 -1.56 -5.39 -7.13
N PHE A 85 -2.59 -5.23 -7.95
CA PHE A 85 -3.95 -5.03 -7.47
C PHE A 85 -4.55 -6.28 -6.83
N ASP A 86 -4.20 -7.48 -7.28
CA ASP A 86 -4.62 -8.72 -6.62
C ASP A 86 -4.07 -8.81 -5.19
N ILE A 87 -2.86 -8.31 -4.96
CA ILE A 87 -2.19 -8.34 -3.66
C ILE A 87 -2.66 -7.19 -2.75
N LEU A 88 -2.57 -5.97 -3.24
CA LEU A 88 -2.76 -4.75 -2.44
C LEU A 88 -4.05 -3.99 -2.72
N GLY A 89 -4.78 -4.33 -3.77
CA GLY A 89 -6.01 -3.63 -4.11
C GLY A 89 -7.12 -3.85 -3.10
N ILE A 90 -8.02 -2.86 -2.99
CA ILE A 90 -9.20 -3.00 -2.15
C ILE A 90 -10.28 -3.80 -2.89
N LYS A 91 -11.11 -4.49 -2.12
CA LYS A 91 -12.18 -5.37 -2.63
C LYS A 91 -13.42 -5.19 -1.77
N GLU A 92 -14.57 -5.60 -2.30
CA GLU A 92 -15.80 -5.67 -1.53
C GLU A 92 -15.69 -6.68 -0.40
N GLY A 93 -16.35 -6.41 0.72
CA GLY A 93 -16.30 -7.18 1.94
C GLY A 93 -15.58 -6.46 3.06
N PHE A 94 -15.40 -7.15 4.19
CA PHE A 94 -14.65 -6.61 5.32
C PHE A 94 -13.14 -6.62 5.01
N MET A 95 -12.48 -5.48 5.26
CA MET A 95 -11.04 -5.35 5.02
C MET A 95 -10.33 -4.65 6.17
N ASN A 96 -9.11 -5.07 6.41
CA ASN A 96 -8.10 -4.27 7.08
C ASN A 96 -7.40 -3.41 6.04
N LEU A 97 -7.26 -2.12 6.31
CA LEU A 97 -6.81 -1.13 5.33
C LEU A 97 -5.57 -0.41 5.80
N CYS A 98 -4.63 -0.23 4.89
CA CYS A 98 -3.52 0.69 5.02
C CYS A 98 -3.85 1.93 4.18
N VAL A 99 -3.96 3.07 4.83
CA VAL A 99 -4.27 4.34 4.16
C VAL A 99 -3.01 5.19 4.09
N ILE A 100 -2.61 5.51 2.88
CA ILE A 100 -1.46 6.38 2.59
C ILE A 100 -1.98 7.76 2.27
N LEU A 101 -1.50 8.77 2.98
CA LEU A 101 -1.86 10.17 2.79
C LEU A 101 -0.58 10.96 2.49
N ILE A 102 -0.51 11.58 1.32
CA ILE A 102 0.67 12.34 0.90
C ILE A 102 0.27 13.78 0.61
N ASP A 103 0.86 14.69 1.39
CA ASP A 103 0.63 16.15 1.31
C ASP A 103 -0.84 16.52 1.44
N CYS A 104 -1.57 15.79 2.29
CA CYS A 104 -3.01 15.96 2.50
C CYS A 104 -3.33 16.87 3.67
N ASP A 105 -4.52 17.51 3.58
CA ASP A 105 -5.18 18.09 4.74
C ASP A 105 -5.60 16.97 5.72
N ASP A 106 -6.12 17.34 6.89
CA ASP A 106 -6.63 16.38 7.87
C ASP A 106 -8.01 15.86 7.42
N TYR A 107 -8.07 14.63 6.96
CA TYR A 107 -9.30 13.94 6.55
C TYR A 107 -9.76 12.87 7.53
N THR A 108 -9.34 12.97 8.79
CA THR A 108 -9.69 11.97 9.83
C THR A 108 -11.21 11.81 9.96
N SER A 109 -11.97 12.92 9.93
CA SER A 109 -13.43 12.88 10.03
C SER A 109 -14.07 12.14 8.85
N GLU A 110 -13.60 12.44 7.63
CA GLU A 110 -14.13 11.86 6.40
C GLU A 110 -13.81 10.35 6.35
N LEU A 111 -12.59 9.97 6.68
CA LEU A 111 -12.18 8.56 6.70
C LEU A 111 -12.91 7.79 7.81
N SER A 112 -13.12 8.41 8.97
CA SER A 112 -13.83 7.79 10.10
C SER A 112 -15.33 7.64 9.84
N SER A 113 -15.90 8.34 8.87
CA SER A 113 -17.27 8.10 8.42
C SER A 113 -17.42 6.82 7.59
N LEU A 114 -16.32 6.36 6.98
CA LEU A 114 -16.29 5.13 6.19
C LEU A 114 -15.80 3.92 6.99
N PHE A 115 -14.75 4.11 7.78
CA PHE A 115 -13.99 3.04 8.42
C PHE A 115 -13.67 3.38 9.87
N THR A 116 -13.29 2.37 10.63
CA THR A 116 -12.82 2.53 12.01
C THR A 116 -11.29 2.56 12.02
N MET A 117 -10.70 3.60 12.63
CA MET A 117 -9.24 3.70 12.77
C MET A 117 -8.74 2.59 13.69
N ASP A 118 -7.72 1.86 13.22
CA ASP A 118 -7.08 0.79 13.96
C ASP A 118 -5.67 0.56 13.40
N ASP A 119 -4.67 1.19 14.02
CA ASP A 119 -3.29 1.06 13.56
C ASP A 119 -2.71 -0.33 13.79
N ASP A 120 -3.35 -1.17 14.63
CA ASP A 120 -2.91 -2.55 14.84
C ASP A 120 -3.01 -3.39 13.56
N VAL A 121 -3.85 -3.01 12.60
CA VAL A 121 -3.92 -3.71 11.30
C VAL A 121 -2.63 -3.59 10.50
N LEU A 122 -1.75 -2.63 10.83
CA LEU A 122 -0.45 -2.45 10.18
C LEU A 122 0.64 -3.35 10.77
N ILE A 123 0.38 -4.02 11.89
CA ILE A 123 1.31 -4.99 12.47
C ILE A 123 1.39 -6.19 11.52
N PRO A 124 2.61 -6.58 11.07
CA PRO A 124 2.74 -7.68 10.12
C PRO A 124 2.19 -8.99 10.65
N ASP A 125 1.36 -9.66 9.84
CA ASP A 125 0.97 -11.05 10.05
C ASP A 125 1.88 -11.92 9.19
N VAL A 126 2.88 -12.54 9.83
CA VAL A 126 3.93 -13.27 9.11
C VAL A 126 3.37 -14.43 8.30
N ASP A 127 2.40 -15.17 8.84
CA ASP A 127 1.81 -16.32 8.14
C ASP A 127 1.07 -15.90 6.88
N LYS A 128 0.28 -14.83 6.96
CA LYS A 128 -0.42 -14.28 5.78
C LYS A 128 0.57 -13.75 4.75
N LEU A 129 1.57 -12.99 5.18
CA LEU A 129 2.57 -12.41 4.29
C LEU A 129 3.43 -13.47 3.59
N LYS A 130 3.77 -14.51 4.34
CA LYS A 130 4.49 -15.67 3.80
C LYS A 130 3.73 -16.30 2.63
N GLU A 131 2.43 -16.49 2.80
CA GLU A 131 1.58 -17.05 1.75
C GLU A 131 1.40 -16.08 0.57
N ILE A 132 1.08 -14.81 0.85
CA ILE A 132 0.81 -13.80 -0.18
C ILE A 132 2.03 -13.59 -1.08
N TYR A 133 3.22 -13.46 -0.48
CA TYR A 133 4.45 -13.14 -1.21
C TYR A 133 5.33 -14.35 -1.53
N SER A 134 4.85 -15.55 -1.22
CA SER A 134 5.60 -16.81 -1.44
C SER A 134 6.99 -16.79 -0.78
N ILE A 135 7.03 -16.36 0.47
CA ILE A 135 8.27 -16.28 1.25
C ILE A 135 8.56 -17.63 1.89
N SER A 136 9.81 -18.09 1.78
CA SER A 136 10.25 -19.37 2.36
C SER A 136 10.60 -19.24 3.84
N ASP A 137 10.56 -20.35 4.56
CA ASP A 137 11.04 -20.41 5.94
C ASP A 137 12.53 -20.10 6.04
N ASP A 138 13.31 -20.51 5.04
CA ASP A 138 14.75 -20.22 4.98
C ASP A 138 15.03 -18.72 4.91
N GLU A 139 14.25 -17.96 4.14
CA GLU A 139 14.36 -16.49 4.09
C GLU A 139 14.05 -15.88 5.46
N LEU A 140 13.01 -16.37 6.13
CA LEU A 140 12.57 -15.87 7.44
C LEU A 140 13.56 -16.21 8.58
N ASP A 141 14.39 -17.23 8.40
CA ASP A 141 15.47 -17.56 9.34
C ASP A 141 16.60 -16.51 9.31
N ILE A 142 16.71 -15.75 8.24
CA ILE A 142 17.79 -14.77 8.01
C ILE A 142 17.30 -13.35 8.22
N LEU A 143 16.12 -12.99 7.69
CA LEU A 143 15.57 -11.64 7.68
C LEU A 143 14.16 -11.62 8.23
N SER A 144 13.76 -10.48 8.83
CA SER A 144 12.35 -10.23 9.14
C SER A 144 11.53 -10.14 7.86
N VAL A 145 10.22 -10.38 7.97
CA VAL A 145 9.31 -10.25 6.81
C VAL A 145 9.35 -8.84 6.23
N GLU A 146 9.46 -7.82 7.06
CA GLU A 146 9.58 -6.43 6.62
C GLU A 146 10.85 -6.22 5.80
N ASP A 147 12.00 -6.70 6.27
CA ASP A 147 13.27 -6.58 5.54
C ASP A 147 13.25 -7.36 4.22
N ILE A 148 12.59 -8.50 4.19
CA ILE A 148 12.42 -9.29 2.96
C ILE A 148 11.66 -8.48 1.90
N LEU A 149 10.57 -7.83 2.28
CA LEU A 149 9.79 -7.03 1.34
C LEU A 149 10.53 -5.77 0.89
N ILE A 150 11.25 -5.11 1.80
CA ILE A 150 12.11 -3.98 1.46
C ILE A 150 13.16 -4.40 0.43
N ASP A 151 13.79 -5.55 0.61
CA ASP A 151 14.75 -6.09 -0.35
C ASP A 151 14.11 -6.38 -1.71
N LYS A 152 12.93 -7.00 -1.73
CA LYS A 152 12.20 -7.27 -2.98
C LYS A 152 11.87 -5.99 -3.75
N ILE A 153 11.44 -4.94 -3.05
CA ILE A 153 11.17 -3.64 -3.66
C ILE A 153 12.44 -3.05 -4.27
N SER A 154 13.55 -3.09 -3.54
CA SER A 154 14.82 -2.58 -4.01
C SER A 154 15.32 -3.30 -5.26
N ARG A 155 15.06 -4.59 -5.37
CA ARG A 155 15.45 -5.41 -6.53
C ARG A 155 14.67 -5.09 -7.80
N LEU A 156 13.49 -4.49 -7.70
CA LEU A 156 12.73 -4.10 -8.89
C LEU A 156 13.51 -3.14 -9.80
N ILE A 157 14.46 -2.41 -9.26
CA ILE A 157 15.34 -1.51 -10.03
C ILE A 157 16.42 -2.32 -10.76
N VAL A 158 16.96 -3.36 -10.11
CA VAL A 158 18.10 -4.14 -10.63
C VAL A 158 17.67 -5.14 -11.70
N ASP A 159 16.50 -5.69 -11.57
CA ASP A 159 15.98 -6.77 -12.45
C ASP A 159 15.31 -6.23 -13.73
N TYR A 160 15.59 -5.02 -14.11
CA TYR A 160 15.08 -4.38 -15.32
C TYR A 160 15.53 -5.12 -16.58
#